data_686cc8b0505bed6085a7b90ef214ef07
#
_entry.id   686cc8b0505bed6085a7b90ef214ef07
#
_cell.length_a   1.000
_cell.length_b   1.000
_cell.length_c   1.000
_cell.angle_alpha   90.00
_cell.angle_beta   90.00
_cell.angle_gamma   90.00
#
_symmetry.space_group_name_H-M   'P 1'
#
loop_
_entity.id
_entity.type
_entity.pdbx_description
1 polymer ?
#
loop_
_entity_poly.entity_id
_entity_poly.type
_entity_poly.pdbx_seq_one_letter_code
_entity_poly.pdbx_strand_id
1 'polypeptide(L)'
;MSSRIFTVPNYLTVFRMVLIPVFVSALYYQRFGWSLAIFVAAGVTDGLDGLLARQFDQKSHLGQILDPIADKLLLVTSFITLSLPSVMEPSALVQPHPRHLPVPFWVAAAVISRDVFIVVGAAAINIVTGFRGFRPSWLGKVNTVVQIAAIVLILIAASFPPLRGYLPTVYTTVFAFALISGAHYVFHASRLLNEGRQGQDSL
;
A
#
# COMPACT_ATOMS: atom_id res chain seq x y z
N MET A 1 -20.89 22.43 -16.22
CA MET A 1 -20.51 21.02 -16.00
C MET A 1 -20.89 20.66 -14.56
N SER A 2 -21.98 19.95 -14.36
CA SER A 2 -22.42 19.51 -13.05
C SER A 2 -21.43 18.45 -12.55
N SER A 3 -20.61 18.78 -11.57
CA SER A 3 -19.75 17.84 -10.87
C SER A 3 -20.63 16.88 -10.05
N ARG A 4 -21.02 15.77 -10.64
CA ARG A 4 -21.71 14.72 -9.87
C ARG A 4 -20.73 14.20 -8.82
N ILE A 5 -20.87 14.69 -7.60
CA ILE A 5 -20.07 14.28 -6.43
C ILE A 5 -20.34 12.81 -6.09
N PHE A 6 -21.55 12.32 -6.38
CA PHE A 6 -21.99 10.96 -6.12
C PHE A 6 -21.89 10.11 -7.40
N THR A 7 -20.76 9.46 -7.57
CA THR A 7 -20.54 8.46 -8.65
C THR A 7 -20.33 7.08 -8.02
N VAL A 8 -20.64 6.01 -8.76
CA VAL A 8 -20.46 4.63 -8.29
C VAL A 8 -19.03 4.38 -7.80
N PRO A 9 -17.96 4.82 -8.50
CA PRO A 9 -16.60 4.70 -8.00
C PRO A 9 -16.38 5.35 -6.61
N ASN A 10 -16.93 6.56 -6.38
CA ASN A 10 -16.78 7.22 -5.08
C ASN A 10 -17.40 6.42 -3.92
N TYR A 11 -18.53 5.75 -4.14
CA TYR A 11 -19.12 4.88 -3.12
C TYR A 11 -18.21 3.69 -2.80
N LEU A 12 -17.55 3.10 -3.80
CA LEU A 12 -16.63 1.97 -3.59
C LEU A 12 -15.38 2.43 -2.80
N THR A 13 -14.86 3.63 -3.09
CA THR A 13 -13.74 4.19 -2.31
C THR A 13 -14.14 4.45 -0.85
N VAL A 14 -15.33 5.06 -0.61
CA VAL A 14 -15.83 5.28 0.76
C VAL A 14 -16.05 3.93 1.47
N PHE A 15 -16.63 2.95 0.79
CA PHE A 15 -16.82 1.61 1.33
C PHE A 15 -15.48 0.98 1.73
N ARG A 16 -14.43 1.10 0.91
CA ARG A 16 -13.08 0.64 1.25
C ARG A 16 -12.54 1.34 2.49
N MET A 17 -12.73 2.66 2.63
CA MET A 17 -12.33 3.38 3.84
C MET A 17 -13.04 2.86 5.10
N VAL A 18 -14.31 2.46 4.99
CA VAL A 18 -15.04 1.82 6.09
C VAL A 18 -14.53 0.41 6.37
N LEU A 19 -14.08 -0.33 5.35
CA LEU A 19 -13.50 -1.66 5.54
C LEU A 19 -12.17 -1.65 6.30
N ILE A 20 -11.39 -0.55 6.26
CA ILE A 20 -10.10 -0.46 6.98
C ILE A 20 -10.28 -0.65 8.50
N PRO A 21 -11.13 0.11 9.21
CA PRO A 21 -11.32 -0.11 10.65
C PRO A 21 -11.96 -1.46 10.96
N VAL A 22 -12.79 -2.02 10.07
CA VAL A 22 -13.35 -3.36 10.24
C VAL A 22 -12.25 -4.42 10.11
N PHE A 23 -11.34 -4.26 9.15
CA PHE A 23 -10.16 -5.11 9.00
C PHE A 23 -9.24 -5.07 10.23
N VAL A 24 -8.94 -3.88 10.74
CA VAL A 24 -8.14 -3.70 11.96
C VAL A 24 -8.82 -4.36 13.17
N SER A 25 -10.13 -4.18 13.31
CA SER A 25 -10.90 -4.82 14.36
C SER A 25 -10.86 -6.35 14.26
N ALA A 26 -11.02 -6.90 13.05
CA ALA A 26 -10.93 -8.34 12.83
C ALA A 26 -9.54 -8.88 13.17
N LEU A 27 -8.46 -8.15 12.87
CA LEU A 27 -7.09 -8.49 13.27
C LEU A 27 -6.92 -8.44 14.79
N TYR A 28 -7.41 -7.38 15.42
CA TYR A 28 -7.32 -7.22 16.88
C TYR A 28 -7.98 -8.37 17.63
N TYR A 29 -9.14 -8.85 17.14
CA TYR A 29 -9.83 -10.02 17.68
C TYR A 29 -9.28 -11.36 17.15
N GLN A 30 -8.14 -11.35 16.45
CA GLN A 30 -7.47 -12.55 15.89
C GLN A 30 -8.34 -13.37 14.94
N ARG A 31 -9.29 -12.76 14.30
CA ARG A 31 -10.14 -13.39 13.28
C ARG A 31 -9.45 -13.35 11.91
N PHE A 32 -8.27 -13.98 11.80
CA PHE A 32 -7.41 -13.90 10.61
C PHE A 32 -8.13 -14.28 9.31
N GLY A 33 -9.02 -15.28 9.33
CA GLY A 33 -9.82 -15.64 8.16
C GLY A 33 -10.77 -14.51 7.72
N TRP A 34 -11.43 -13.83 8.67
CA TRP A 34 -12.25 -12.66 8.37
C TRP A 34 -11.40 -11.48 7.91
N SER A 35 -10.24 -11.25 8.53
CA SER A 35 -9.31 -10.22 8.10
C SER A 35 -8.86 -10.44 6.65
N LEU A 36 -8.55 -11.68 6.27
CA LEU A 36 -8.22 -12.04 4.89
C LEU A 36 -9.38 -11.75 3.94
N ALA A 37 -10.61 -12.18 4.28
CA ALA A 37 -11.78 -11.94 3.46
C ALA A 37 -12.05 -10.45 3.26
N ILE A 38 -11.95 -9.63 4.32
CA ILE A 38 -12.13 -8.18 4.26
C ILE A 38 -11.04 -7.52 3.41
N PHE A 39 -9.78 -7.92 3.59
CA PHE A 39 -8.65 -7.39 2.81
C PHE A 39 -8.81 -7.70 1.31
N VAL A 40 -9.17 -8.95 0.97
CA VAL A 40 -9.43 -9.34 -0.41
C VAL A 40 -10.64 -8.60 -0.99
N ALA A 41 -11.73 -8.46 -0.22
CA ALA A 41 -12.89 -7.69 -0.64
C ALA A 41 -12.53 -6.23 -0.94
N ALA A 42 -11.72 -5.59 -0.07
CA ALA A 42 -11.24 -4.23 -0.29
C ALA A 42 -10.37 -4.12 -1.56
N GLY A 43 -9.50 -5.09 -1.83
CA GLY A 43 -8.69 -5.12 -3.06
C GLY A 43 -9.51 -5.38 -4.33
N VAL A 44 -10.53 -6.24 -4.25
CA VAL A 44 -11.44 -6.50 -5.38
C VAL A 44 -12.29 -5.26 -5.68
N THR A 45 -12.79 -4.57 -4.67
CA THR A 45 -13.55 -3.32 -4.87
C THR A 45 -12.71 -2.25 -5.56
N ASP A 46 -11.40 -2.16 -5.25
CA ASP A 46 -10.46 -1.26 -5.94
C ASP A 46 -10.29 -1.61 -7.43
N GLY A 47 -10.13 -2.90 -7.74
CA GLY A 47 -10.07 -3.34 -9.12
C GLY A 47 -11.36 -3.05 -9.90
N LEU A 48 -12.52 -3.21 -9.24
CA LEU A 48 -13.83 -2.98 -9.85
C LEU A 48 -14.10 -1.49 -10.09
N ASP A 49 -13.77 -0.60 -9.14
CA ASP A 49 -14.00 0.83 -9.34
C ASP A 49 -13.14 1.38 -10.49
N GLY A 50 -11.89 0.92 -10.61
CA GLY A 50 -11.03 1.25 -11.74
C GLY A 50 -11.57 0.78 -13.10
N LEU A 51 -12.18 -0.40 -13.16
CA LEU A 51 -12.83 -0.91 -14.37
C LEU A 51 -14.12 -0.14 -14.69
N LEU A 52 -14.98 0.09 -13.71
CA LEU A 52 -16.25 0.81 -13.85
C LEU A 52 -16.01 2.28 -14.25
N ALA A 53 -15.03 2.95 -13.65
CA ALA A 53 -14.66 4.32 -13.99
C ALA A 53 -14.22 4.45 -15.46
N ARG A 54 -13.56 3.42 -16.02
CA ARG A 54 -13.16 3.39 -17.44
C ARG A 54 -14.34 3.09 -18.38
N GLN A 55 -15.25 2.19 -17.99
CA GLN A 55 -16.39 1.81 -18.82
C GLN A 55 -17.47 2.90 -18.90
N PHE A 56 -17.71 3.60 -17.79
CA PHE A 56 -18.78 4.60 -17.71
C PHE A 56 -18.31 6.04 -17.87
N ASP A 57 -17.02 6.25 -18.12
CA ASP A 57 -16.37 7.59 -18.21
C ASP A 57 -16.73 8.55 -17.04
N GLN A 58 -16.98 7.94 -15.86
CA GLN A 58 -17.37 8.62 -14.63
C GLN A 58 -16.14 8.89 -13.76
N LYS A 59 -15.25 9.77 -14.21
CA LYS A 59 -14.12 10.23 -13.39
C LYS A 59 -14.56 11.42 -12.55
N SER A 60 -14.78 11.21 -11.26
CA SER A 60 -14.96 12.33 -10.33
C SER A 60 -13.62 12.88 -9.88
N HIS A 61 -13.53 14.20 -9.69
CA HIS A 61 -12.32 14.84 -9.18
C HIS A 61 -11.99 14.35 -7.75
N LEU A 62 -13.03 14.07 -6.93
CA LEU A 62 -12.88 13.52 -5.59
C LEU A 62 -12.32 12.09 -5.61
N GLY A 63 -12.83 11.21 -6.47
CA GLY A 63 -12.34 9.83 -6.60
C GLY A 63 -10.87 9.79 -6.98
N GLN A 64 -10.43 10.62 -7.93
CA GLN A 64 -9.03 10.68 -8.36
C GLN A 64 -8.04 10.99 -7.21
N ILE A 65 -8.50 11.69 -6.16
CA ILE A 65 -7.70 12.01 -4.97
C ILE A 65 -7.87 10.94 -3.89
N LEU A 66 -9.10 10.48 -3.66
CA LEU A 66 -9.41 9.55 -2.57
C LEU A 66 -8.93 8.12 -2.84
N ASP A 67 -8.97 7.65 -4.11
CA ASP A 67 -8.57 6.30 -4.47
C ASP A 67 -7.11 5.99 -4.09
N PRO A 68 -6.09 6.80 -4.50
CA PRO A 68 -4.71 6.54 -4.10
C PRO A 68 -4.49 6.63 -2.59
N ILE A 69 -5.28 7.46 -1.89
CA ILE A 69 -5.19 7.61 -0.45
C ILE A 69 -5.75 6.35 0.24
N ALA A 70 -6.92 5.88 -0.17
CA ALA A 70 -7.56 4.71 0.41
C ALA A 70 -6.70 3.44 0.24
N ASP A 71 -6.09 3.25 -0.94
CA ASP A 71 -5.18 2.14 -1.22
C ASP A 71 -3.97 2.16 -0.30
N LYS A 72 -3.33 3.31 -0.19
CA LYS A 72 -2.15 3.47 0.69
C LYS A 72 -2.51 3.31 2.15
N LEU A 73 -3.65 3.82 2.59
CA LEU A 73 -4.13 3.65 3.96
C LEU A 73 -4.35 2.18 4.29
N LEU A 74 -4.96 1.40 3.40
CA LEU A 74 -5.19 -0.03 3.62
C LEU A 74 -3.85 -0.77 3.80
N LEU A 75 -2.87 -0.56 2.90
CA LEU A 75 -1.58 -1.24 2.96
C LEU A 75 -0.77 -0.82 4.19
N VAL A 76 -0.65 0.49 4.45
CA VAL A 76 0.10 1.03 5.59
C VAL A 76 -0.51 0.54 6.91
N THR A 77 -1.82 0.64 7.06
CA THR A 77 -2.53 0.18 8.26
C THR A 77 -2.36 -1.32 8.46
N SER A 78 -2.38 -2.12 7.36
CA SER A 78 -2.14 -3.56 7.42
C SER A 78 -0.74 -3.87 7.96
N PHE A 79 0.32 -3.25 7.41
CA PHE A 79 1.69 -3.50 7.87
C PHE A 79 1.90 -3.04 9.30
N ILE A 80 1.36 -1.88 9.71
CA ILE A 80 1.42 -1.41 11.09
C ILE A 80 0.74 -2.41 12.02
N THR A 81 -0.51 -2.79 11.72
CA THR A 81 -1.30 -3.66 12.61
C THR A 81 -0.68 -5.05 12.72
N LEU A 82 -0.19 -5.61 11.60
CA LEU A 82 0.48 -6.91 11.58
C LEU A 82 1.86 -6.90 12.27
N SER A 83 2.47 -5.73 12.47
CA SER A 83 3.73 -5.58 13.20
C SER A 83 3.55 -5.36 14.70
N LEU A 84 2.30 -5.19 15.18
CA LEU A 84 2.02 -5.00 16.60
C LEU A 84 1.98 -6.35 17.34
N PRO A 85 2.86 -6.61 18.32
CA PRO A 85 2.84 -7.85 19.11
C PRO A 85 1.50 -8.06 19.83
N SER A 86 0.89 -6.98 20.33
CA SER A 86 -0.40 -7.02 21.04
C SER A 86 -1.55 -7.56 20.19
N VAL A 87 -1.44 -7.47 18.87
CA VAL A 87 -2.45 -7.96 17.92
C VAL A 87 -2.16 -9.39 17.49
N MET A 88 -0.88 -9.73 17.31
CA MET A 88 -0.50 -11.04 16.74
C MET A 88 -0.21 -12.10 17.79
N GLU A 89 0.16 -11.70 19.02
CA GLU A 89 0.50 -12.59 20.13
C GLU A 89 -0.09 -12.10 21.47
N PRO A 90 -1.40 -12.17 21.68
CA PRO A 90 -2.00 -11.68 22.94
C PRO A 90 -1.72 -12.57 24.15
N SER A 91 -1.16 -13.77 23.98
CA SER A 91 -0.89 -14.71 25.05
C SER A 91 0.58 -15.11 25.07
N ALA A 92 1.44 -14.20 25.54
CA ALA A 92 2.85 -14.49 25.81
C ALA A 92 3.08 -15.59 26.88
N LEU A 93 2.01 -16.18 27.41
CA LEU A 93 2.05 -17.16 28.51
C LEU A 93 1.96 -18.63 28.06
N VAL A 94 1.70 -18.92 26.79
CA VAL A 94 1.51 -20.28 26.31
C VAL A 94 2.32 -20.55 25.05
N GLN A 95 3.49 -21.13 25.23
CA GLN A 95 4.42 -21.76 24.31
C GLN A 95 5.26 -20.80 23.41
N PRO A 96 6.57 -21.11 23.23
CA PRO A 96 7.42 -20.43 22.26
C PRO A 96 6.98 -20.85 20.85
N HIS A 97 6.04 -20.12 20.27
CA HIS A 97 5.65 -20.31 18.88
C HIS A 97 6.81 -19.89 17.97
N PRO A 98 7.04 -20.56 16.83
CA PRO A 98 8.12 -20.19 15.93
C PRO A 98 8.00 -18.72 15.55
N ARG A 99 9.09 -17.99 15.76
CA ARG A 99 9.31 -16.53 15.82
C ARG A 99 9.09 -15.76 14.53
N HIS A 100 8.09 -16.08 13.72
CA HIS A 100 7.90 -15.46 12.41
C HIS A 100 6.67 -14.54 12.31
N LEU A 101 5.92 -14.41 13.40
CA LEU A 101 4.88 -13.42 13.63
C LEU A 101 5.15 -12.76 14.99
N PRO A 102 4.92 -11.47 15.19
CA PRO A 102 4.42 -10.45 14.25
C PRO A 102 5.40 -10.10 13.11
N VAL A 103 4.92 -9.34 12.12
CA VAL A 103 5.78 -8.80 11.05
C VAL A 103 6.91 -7.98 11.69
N PRO A 104 8.19 -8.24 11.35
CA PRO A 104 9.29 -7.48 11.92
C PRO A 104 9.15 -5.98 11.64
N PHE A 105 9.42 -5.16 12.65
CA PHE A 105 9.30 -3.70 12.56
C PHE A 105 10.08 -3.10 11.38
N TRP A 106 11.26 -3.65 11.05
CA TRP A 106 12.08 -3.15 9.94
C TRP A 106 11.40 -3.33 8.58
N VAL A 107 10.53 -4.34 8.39
CA VAL A 107 9.73 -4.53 7.16
C VAL A 107 8.68 -3.43 7.05
N ALA A 108 7.90 -3.22 8.10
CA ALA A 108 6.88 -2.17 8.13
C ALA A 108 7.52 -0.79 7.94
N ALA A 109 8.64 -0.52 8.63
CA ALA A 109 9.39 0.73 8.49
C ALA A 109 9.89 0.94 7.06
N ALA A 110 10.43 -0.09 6.39
CA ALA A 110 10.91 0.02 5.02
C ALA A 110 9.77 0.31 4.03
N VAL A 111 8.63 -0.35 4.18
CA VAL A 111 7.45 -0.13 3.34
C VAL A 111 6.94 1.29 3.51
N ILE A 112 6.73 1.73 4.75
CA ILE A 112 6.17 3.07 5.06
C ILE A 112 7.13 4.17 4.64
N SER A 113 8.42 4.06 5.00
CA SER A 113 9.42 5.08 4.65
C SER A 113 9.55 5.22 3.13
N ARG A 114 9.57 4.11 2.38
CA ARG A 114 9.58 4.15 0.91
C ARG A 114 8.37 4.89 0.35
N ASP A 115 7.17 4.61 0.85
CA ASP A 115 5.96 5.27 0.37
C ASP A 115 5.96 6.77 0.70
N VAL A 116 6.40 7.15 1.91
CA VAL A 116 6.58 8.54 2.30
C VAL A 116 7.63 9.24 1.41
N PHE A 117 8.78 8.60 1.18
CA PHE A 117 9.83 9.17 0.32
C PHE A 117 9.34 9.46 -1.10
N ILE A 118 8.54 8.58 -1.68
CA ILE A 118 7.99 8.80 -3.03
C ILE A 118 7.02 9.99 -3.03
N VAL A 119 6.11 10.06 -2.06
CA VAL A 119 5.12 11.15 -1.98
C VAL A 119 5.80 12.49 -1.72
N VAL A 120 6.70 12.55 -0.72
CA VAL A 120 7.42 13.78 -0.37
C VAL A 120 8.35 14.19 -1.50
N GLY A 121 9.08 13.25 -2.12
CA GLY A 121 9.95 13.53 -3.24
C GLY A 121 9.20 14.07 -4.46
N ALA A 122 8.05 13.45 -4.82
CA ALA A 122 7.20 13.93 -5.90
C ALA A 122 6.64 15.34 -5.61
N ALA A 123 6.21 15.59 -4.38
CA ALA A 123 5.73 16.91 -3.95
C ALA A 123 6.84 17.96 -4.02
N ALA A 124 8.04 17.65 -3.51
CA ALA A 124 9.19 18.56 -3.54
C ALA A 124 9.58 18.95 -4.97
N ILE A 125 9.65 17.97 -5.89
CA ILE A 125 9.98 18.23 -7.28
C ILE A 125 8.88 19.09 -7.94
N ASN A 126 7.60 18.80 -7.68
CA ASN A 126 6.50 19.61 -8.20
C ASN A 126 6.60 21.07 -7.72
N ILE A 127 6.92 21.31 -6.45
CA ILE A 127 7.06 22.66 -5.89
C ILE A 127 8.25 23.41 -6.52
N VAL A 128 9.38 22.73 -6.69
CA VAL A 128 10.63 23.36 -7.16
C VAL A 128 10.62 23.58 -8.66
N THR A 129 10.09 22.64 -9.45
CA THR A 129 10.17 22.68 -10.93
C THR A 129 8.85 23.01 -11.61
N GLY A 130 7.73 23.05 -10.87
CA GLY A 130 6.39 23.19 -11.47
C GLY A 130 5.95 21.98 -12.29
N PHE A 131 6.77 20.93 -12.36
CA PHE A 131 6.53 19.75 -13.19
C PHE A 131 5.45 18.85 -12.59
N ARG A 132 4.29 18.75 -13.27
CA ARG A 132 3.11 17.97 -12.84
C ARG A 132 3.01 16.57 -13.46
N GLY A 133 4.05 16.12 -14.15
CA GLY A 133 4.02 14.92 -15.00
C GLY A 133 4.53 13.63 -14.34
N PHE A 134 4.52 13.50 -13.01
CA PHE A 134 4.98 12.27 -12.35
C PHE A 134 4.08 11.07 -12.67
N ARG A 135 4.55 10.22 -13.59
CA ARG A 135 3.92 8.92 -13.85
C ARG A 135 4.44 7.89 -12.86
N PRO A 136 3.56 7.07 -12.27
CA PRO A 136 3.99 5.98 -11.40
C PRO A 136 4.93 5.04 -12.16
N SER A 137 6.10 4.78 -11.60
CA SER A 137 7.09 3.88 -12.21
C SER A 137 6.55 2.44 -12.25
N TRP A 138 6.96 1.66 -13.23
CA TRP A 138 6.60 0.23 -13.31
C TRP A 138 7.03 -0.53 -12.04
N LEU A 139 8.22 -0.24 -11.52
CA LEU A 139 8.72 -0.82 -10.26
C LEU A 139 7.84 -0.45 -9.05
N GLY A 140 7.24 0.75 -9.04
CA GLY A 140 6.28 1.13 -8.02
C GLY A 140 5.02 0.26 -8.04
N LYS A 141 4.52 -0.09 -9.22
CA LYS A 141 3.36 -1.00 -9.38
C LYS A 141 3.69 -2.42 -8.91
N VAL A 142 4.85 -2.94 -9.33
CA VAL A 142 5.31 -4.28 -8.89
C VAL A 142 5.47 -4.33 -7.38
N ASN A 143 6.05 -3.30 -6.76
CA ASN A 143 6.19 -3.25 -5.31
C ASN A 143 4.82 -3.28 -4.59
N THR A 144 3.81 -2.58 -5.10
CA THR A 144 2.45 -2.64 -4.53
C THR A 144 1.86 -4.05 -4.64
N VAL A 145 2.03 -4.74 -5.76
CA VAL A 145 1.58 -6.13 -5.93
C VAL A 145 2.31 -7.06 -4.95
N VAL A 146 3.62 -6.89 -4.76
CA VAL A 146 4.41 -7.67 -3.78
C VAL A 146 3.90 -7.42 -2.35
N GLN A 147 3.59 -6.18 -1.99
CA GLN A 147 3.03 -5.84 -0.68
C GLN A 147 1.66 -6.50 -0.45
N ILE A 148 0.75 -6.45 -1.44
CA ILE A 148 -0.57 -7.09 -1.36
C ILE A 148 -0.41 -8.60 -1.20
N ALA A 149 0.42 -9.23 -2.04
CA ALA A 149 0.68 -10.67 -1.96
C ALA A 149 1.27 -11.07 -0.59
N ALA A 150 2.20 -10.26 -0.05
CA ALA A 150 2.78 -10.50 1.26
C ALA A 150 1.73 -10.45 2.38
N ILE A 151 0.85 -9.44 2.40
CA ILE A 151 -0.22 -9.33 3.42
C ILE A 151 -1.12 -10.56 3.35
N VAL A 152 -1.54 -10.97 2.15
CA VAL A 152 -2.36 -12.18 1.94
C VAL A 152 -1.65 -13.43 2.48
N LEU A 153 -0.37 -13.62 2.14
CA LEU A 153 0.41 -14.77 2.62
C LEU A 153 0.60 -14.75 4.14
N ILE A 154 0.83 -13.58 4.75
CA ILE A 154 0.94 -13.42 6.20
C ILE A 154 -0.37 -13.80 6.88
N LEU A 155 -1.52 -13.34 6.38
CA LEU A 155 -2.83 -13.67 6.94
C LEU A 155 -3.18 -15.15 6.79
N ILE A 156 -2.80 -15.78 5.67
CA ILE A 156 -2.93 -17.22 5.48
C ILE A 156 -2.03 -17.97 6.47
N ALA A 157 -0.77 -17.58 6.60
CA ALA A 157 0.17 -18.21 7.54
C ALA A 157 -0.21 -17.99 9.01
N ALA A 158 -0.90 -16.90 9.34
CA ALA A 158 -1.47 -16.69 10.67
C ALA A 158 -2.56 -17.73 10.97
N SER A 159 -3.39 -18.08 9.96
CA SER A 159 -4.44 -19.10 10.09
C SER A 159 -3.90 -20.53 10.00
N PHE A 160 -2.81 -20.75 9.24
CA PHE A 160 -2.23 -22.07 8.98
C PHE A 160 -0.76 -22.13 9.45
N PRO A 161 -0.49 -22.57 10.69
CA PRO A 161 0.84 -22.60 11.30
C PRO A 161 1.97 -23.23 10.46
N PRO A 162 1.74 -24.29 9.66
CA PRO A 162 2.80 -24.89 8.84
C PRO A 162 3.42 -23.93 7.82
N LEU A 163 2.68 -22.92 7.39
CA LEU A 163 3.16 -21.95 6.41
C LEU A 163 4.04 -20.85 7.01
N ARG A 164 4.10 -20.73 8.33
CA ARG A 164 4.91 -19.70 9.02
C ARG A 164 6.41 -19.79 8.70
N GLY A 165 6.93 -20.98 8.38
CA GLY A 165 8.32 -21.18 8.00
C GLY A 165 8.74 -20.41 6.74
N TYR A 166 7.80 -20.03 5.88
CA TYR A 166 8.08 -19.26 4.67
C TYR A 166 8.07 -17.74 4.89
N LEU A 167 7.58 -17.27 6.05
CA LEU A 167 7.46 -15.83 6.33
C LEU A 167 8.79 -15.06 6.27
N PRO A 168 9.94 -15.57 6.74
CA PRO A 168 11.22 -14.87 6.58
C PRO A 168 11.54 -14.54 5.12
N THR A 169 11.26 -15.47 4.20
CA THR A 169 11.44 -15.23 2.77
C THR A 169 10.49 -14.16 2.25
N VAL A 170 9.23 -14.13 2.71
CA VAL A 170 8.26 -13.09 2.37
C VAL A 170 8.75 -11.72 2.85
N TYR A 171 9.22 -11.62 4.09
CA TYR A 171 9.72 -10.37 4.67
C TYR A 171 10.95 -9.83 3.93
N THR A 172 11.92 -10.69 3.63
CA THR A 172 13.12 -10.29 2.88
C THR A 172 12.76 -9.88 1.46
N THR A 173 11.81 -10.53 0.82
CA THR A 173 11.31 -10.16 -0.52
C THR A 173 10.67 -8.77 -0.49
N VAL A 174 9.75 -8.51 0.43
CA VAL A 174 9.10 -7.19 0.57
C VAL A 174 10.14 -6.09 0.81
N PHE A 175 11.10 -6.34 1.70
CA PHE A 175 12.16 -5.40 2.00
C PHE A 175 13.04 -5.10 0.78
N ALA A 176 13.48 -6.13 0.06
CA ALA A 176 14.29 -5.97 -1.14
C ALA A 176 13.56 -5.15 -2.21
N PHE A 177 12.28 -5.45 -2.47
CA PHE A 177 11.49 -4.69 -3.43
C PHE A 177 11.24 -3.24 -2.98
N ALA A 178 11.05 -2.99 -1.70
CA ALA A 178 10.92 -1.64 -1.16
C ALA A 178 12.21 -0.83 -1.41
N LEU A 179 13.38 -1.40 -1.14
CA LEU A 179 14.68 -0.76 -1.39
C LEU A 179 14.93 -0.50 -2.87
N ILE A 180 14.74 -1.52 -3.72
CA ILE A 180 14.95 -1.41 -5.17
C ILE A 180 14.02 -0.35 -5.77
N SER A 181 12.74 -0.37 -5.38
CA SER A 181 11.76 0.62 -5.86
C SER A 181 12.08 2.03 -5.37
N GLY A 182 12.56 2.18 -4.14
CA GLY A 182 12.99 3.46 -3.58
C GLY A 182 14.22 4.02 -4.30
N ALA A 183 15.27 3.19 -4.49
CA ALA A 183 16.47 3.57 -5.22
C ALA A 183 16.15 3.97 -6.66
N HIS A 184 15.34 3.18 -7.36
CA HIS A 184 14.92 3.50 -8.73
C HIS A 184 14.19 4.86 -8.81
N TYR A 185 13.35 5.17 -7.81
CA TYR A 185 12.68 6.46 -7.75
C TYR A 185 13.66 7.62 -7.61
N VAL A 186 14.67 7.50 -6.75
CA VAL A 186 15.73 8.52 -6.57
C VAL A 186 16.49 8.75 -7.88
N PHE A 187 16.89 7.68 -8.59
CA PHE A 187 17.56 7.80 -9.89
C PHE A 187 16.67 8.46 -10.95
N HIS A 188 15.40 8.10 -10.99
CA HIS A 188 14.47 8.70 -11.95
C HIS A 188 14.24 10.19 -11.66
N ALA A 189 14.07 10.54 -10.39
CA ALA A 189 13.90 11.92 -9.94
C ALA A 189 15.13 12.78 -10.25
N SER A 190 16.35 12.26 -10.02
CA SER A 190 17.60 12.99 -10.31
C SER A 190 17.79 13.27 -11.80
N ARG A 191 17.38 12.34 -12.67
CA ARG A 191 17.42 12.55 -14.12
C ARG A 191 16.48 13.69 -14.56
N LEU A 192 15.25 13.68 -14.07
CA LEU A 192 14.26 14.73 -14.40
C LEU A 192 14.72 16.12 -13.95
N LEU A 193 15.37 16.23 -12.79
CA LEU A 193 15.93 17.50 -12.30
C LEU A 193 17.07 18.01 -13.17
N ASN A 194 17.94 17.11 -13.67
CA ASN A 194 19.04 17.49 -14.55
C ASN A 194 18.56 17.92 -15.95
N GLU A 195 17.56 17.23 -16.51
CA GLU A 195 16.95 17.60 -17.81
C GLU A 195 16.24 18.96 -17.72
N GLY A 196 15.55 19.24 -16.60
CA GLY A 196 14.89 20.52 -16.37
C GLY A 196 15.87 21.71 -16.26
N ARG A 197 17.07 21.50 -15.69
CA ARG A 197 18.13 22.54 -15.64
C ARG A 197 18.72 22.83 -17.00
N GLN A 198 19.01 21.82 -17.79
CA GLN A 198 19.59 22.01 -19.14
C GLN A 198 18.64 22.74 -20.11
N GLY A 199 17.32 22.59 -19.93
CA GLY A 199 16.34 23.31 -20.72
C GLY A 199 16.21 24.80 -20.35
N GLN A 200 16.60 25.20 -19.13
CA GLN A 200 16.63 26.62 -18.71
C GLN A 200 17.91 27.34 -19.11
N ASP A 201 19.05 26.63 -19.20
CA ASP A 201 20.34 27.21 -19.58
C ASP A 201 20.46 27.39 -21.12
N SER A 202 19.48 26.92 -21.91
CA SER A 202 19.45 27.01 -23.37
C SER A 202 18.50 28.10 -23.91
N LEU A 203 17.87 28.90 -23.04
CA LEU A 203 17.03 30.07 -23.35
C LEU A 203 17.69 31.36 -22.94
#